data_0c130e915d70ab1a2864e72ba86ac245
#
_entry.id   0c130e915d70ab1a2864e72ba86ac245
#
_cell.length_a   1.000
_cell.length_b   1.000
_cell.length_c   1.000
_cell.angle_alpha   90.00
_cell.angle_beta   90.00
_cell.angle_gamma   90.00
#
_symmetry.space_group_name_H-M   'P 1'
#
loop_
_entity.id
_entity.type
_entity.pdbx_description
1 polymer ?
#
loop_
_entity_poly.entity_id
_entity_poly.type
_entity_poly.pdbx_seq_one_letter_code
_entity_poly.pdbx_strand_id
1 'polypeptide(L)'
;TDTGGSVRGPSSANGIVGLKPTHGLLSRDGIVPLALSFDTAGPMARSVYDVAVALGVMAGIDAADPATTKSNGRFETDYTQYLEAQALRDARIGVARDFMGSDEEVDWVVEAALEAMRDAGAEVVDIKLPEWLMTSRGKFYRAIRYREFRSQIADYLATTGPDYPKTLEELVKRSKTKK
;
A
#
# COMPACT_ATOMS: atom_id res chain seq x y z
N THR A 1 6.22 -2.65 -3.19
CA THR A 1 5.56 -2.91 -1.88
C THR A 1 5.23 -1.61 -1.17
N ASP A 2 4.23 -1.64 -0.30
CA ASP A 2 3.75 -0.48 0.46
C ASP A 2 3.66 -0.84 1.94
N THR A 3 4.60 -0.33 2.74
CA THR A 3 4.53 -0.36 4.20
C THR A 3 3.89 0.92 4.74
N GLY A 4 4.08 2.05 4.05
CA GLY A 4 3.61 3.36 4.50
C GLY A 4 3.40 4.38 3.37
N GLY A 5 3.18 3.91 2.13
CA GLY A 5 2.96 4.77 0.97
C GLY A 5 3.74 4.39 -0.29
N SER A 6 4.56 3.33 -0.25
CA SER A 6 5.55 3.07 -1.31
C SER A 6 5.00 2.44 -2.61
N VAL A 7 3.70 2.17 -2.70
CA VAL A 7 2.96 1.98 -3.96
C VAL A 7 2.25 3.28 -4.33
N ARG A 8 1.52 3.86 -3.41
CA ARG A 8 0.67 5.05 -3.63
C ARG A 8 1.48 6.30 -3.94
N GLY A 9 2.55 6.58 -3.19
CA GLY A 9 3.42 7.74 -3.41
C GLY A 9 4.11 7.73 -4.77
N PRO A 10 4.84 6.66 -5.16
CA PRO A 10 5.43 6.56 -6.49
C PRO A 10 4.40 6.61 -7.61
N SER A 11 3.20 6.03 -7.43
CA SER A 11 2.14 6.12 -8.43
C SER A 11 1.68 7.55 -8.65
N SER A 12 1.47 8.30 -7.56
CA SER A 12 1.12 9.73 -7.63
C SER A 12 2.22 10.54 -8.34
N ALA A 13 3.50 10.34 -7.95
CA ALA A 13 4.61 11.07 -8.53
C ALA A 13 4.85 10.78 -10.03
N ASN A 14 4.40 9.64 -10.52
CA ASN A 14 4.54 9.24 -11.92
C ASN A 14 3.24 9.35 -12.73
N GLY A 15 2.16 9.86 -12.15
CA GLY A 15 0.86 10.01 -12.84
C GLY A 15 0.26 8.67 -13.30
N ILE A 16 0.43 7.61 -12.51
CA ILE A 16 -0.11 6.27 -12.79
C ILE A 16 -1.04 5.79 -11.68
N VAL A 17 -1.80 4.75 -11.95
CA VAL A 17 -2.68 4.11 -10.98
C VAL A 17 -1.88 3.15 -10.12
N GLY A 18 -2.00 3.27 -8.80
CA GLY A 18 -1.40 2.35 -7.84
C GLY A 18 -2.41 1.87 -6.80
N LEU A 19 -2.48 0.57 -6.60
CA LEU A 19 -3.38 -0.04 -5.63
C LEU A 19 -2.60 -0.66 -4.48
N LYS A 20 -2.87 -0.19 -3.26
CA LYS A 20 -2.50 -0.92 -2.05
C LYS A 20 -3.70 -1.77 -1.61
N PRO A 21 -3.69 -3.08 -1.88
CA PRO A 21 -4.80 -3.95 -1.52
C PRO A 21 -4.87 -4.21 -0.01
N THR A 22 -5.90 -4.91 0.40
CA THR A 22 -6.05 -5.41 1.78
C THR A 22 -4.85 -6.28 2.14
N HIS A 23 -4.33 -6.09 3.35
CA HIS A 23 -3.23 -6.89 3.88
C HIS A 23 -3.59 -8.39 3.91
N GLY A 24 -2.71 -9.21 3.36
CA GLY A 24 -2.91 -10.66 3.22
C GLY A 24 -3.70 -11.08 1.97
N LEU A 25 -4.09 -10.14 1.09
CA LEU A 25 -4.67 -10.49 -0.21
C LEU A 25 -3.60 -11.00 -1.19
N LEU A 26 -2.41 -10.42 -1.13
CA LEU A 26 -1.24 -10.78 -1.93
C LEU A 26 -0.14 -11.33 -1.04
N SER A 27 0.59 -12.32 -1.54
CA SER A 27 1.76 -12.86 -0.85
C SER A 27 2.89 -11.82 -0.74
N ARG A 28 3.64 -11.93 0.35
CA ARG A 28 4.87 -11.16 0.61
C ARG A 28 6.11 -12.06 0.60
N ASP A 29 5.96 -13.33 0.24
CA ASP A 29 7.12 -14.22 0.11
C ASP A 29 8.13 -13.66 -0.89
N GLY A 30 9.42 -13.78 -0.59
CA GLY A 30 10.50 -13.18 -1.38
C GLY A 30 10.64 -11.66 -1.28
N ILE A 31 9.80 -10.97 -0.53
CA ILE A 31 9.86 -9.51 -0.32
C ILE A 31 10.68 -9.19 0.93
N VAL A 32 11.67 -8.31 0.81
CA VAL A 32 12.42 -7.81 1.97
C VAL A 32 11.46 -7.15 2.97
N PRO A 33 11.35 -7.66 4.20
CA PRO A 33 10.43 -7.10 5.18
C PRO A 33 10.91 -5.74 5.69
N LEU A 34 9.97 -4.81 5.86
CA LEU A 34 10.17 -3.62 6.67
C LEU A 34 9.32 -3.70 7.95
N ALA A 35 8.07 -4.12 7.81
CA ALA A 35 7.19 -4.47 8.93
C ALA A 35 6.05 -5.33 8.38
N LEU A 36 6.10 -6.64 8.62
CA LEU A 36 5.15 -7.59 8.04
C LEU A 36 3.70 -7.35 8.45
N SER A 37 3.45 -6.62 9.54
CA SER A 37 2.08 -6.20 9.91
C SER A 37 1.54 -5.08 9.00
N PHE A 38 2.40 -4.38 8.25
CA PHE A 38 2.03 -3.30 7.32
C PHE A 38 2.36 -3.60 5.87
N ASP A 39 3.41 -4.40 5.63
CA ASP A 39 3.91 -4.66 4.29
C ASP A 39 2.85 -5.32 3.41
N THR A 40 2.67 -4.75 2.22
CA THR A 40 1.70 -5.22 1.25
C THR A 40 2.29 -5.04 -0.15
N ALA A 41 2.29 -6.08 -0.97
CA ALA A 41 2.49 -5.94 -2.40
C ALA A 41 1.30 -5.20 -3.01
N GLY A 42 1.50 -4.52 -4.15
CA GLY A 42 0.43 -3.85 -4.84
C GLY A 42 0.79 -3.53 -6.29
N PRO A 43 -0.13 -3.76 -7.24
CA PRO A 43 0.07 -3.44 -8.64
C PRO A 43 0.12 -1.94 -8.89
N MET A 44 0.91 -1.56 -9.90
CA MET A 44 0.98 -0.21 -10.44
C MET A 44 0.91 -0.32 -11.97
N ALA A 45 0.03 0.45 -12.61
CA ALA A 45 -0.16 0.44 -14.04
C ALA A 45 -0.72 1.77 -14.56
N ARG A 46 -0.85 1.91 -15.89
CA ARG A 46 -1.34 3.15 -16.49
C ARG A 46 -2.86 3.31 -16.45
N SER A 47 -3.59 2.23 -16.23
CA SER A 47 -5.05 2.25 -16.15
C SER A 47 -5.58 1.45 -14.96
N VAL A 48 -6.80 1.76 -14.53
CA VAL A 48 -7.50 0.98 -13.49
C VAL A 48 -7.77 -0.44 -13.98
N TYR A 49 -8.05 -0.62 -15.26
CA TYR A 49 -8.23 -1.93 -15.87
C TYR A 49 -7.00 -2.82 -15.72
N ASP A 50 -5.82 -2.31 -16.08
CA ASP A 50 -4.57 -3.07 -15.96
C ASP A 50 -4.24 -3.41 -14.49
N VAL A 51 -4.55 -2.50 -13.56
CA VAL A 51 -4.40 -2.76 -12.12
C VAL A 51 -5.34 -3.87 -11.67
N ALA A 52 -6.59 -3.90 -12.15
CA ALA A 52 -7.56 -4.94 -11.83
C ALA A 52 -7.12 -6.31 -12.39
N VAL A 53 -6.63 -6.37 -13.63
CA VAL A 53 -6.05 -7.58 -14.23
C VAL A 53 -4.87 -8.09 -13.41
N ALA A 54 -3.90 -7.20 -13.11
CA ALA A 54 -2.73 -7.56 -12.33
C ALA A 54 -3.11 -8.05 -10.92
N LEU A 55 -4.10 -7.44 -10.28
CA LEU A 55 -4.58 -7.85 -8.97
C LEU A 55 -5.15 -9.28 -9.01
N GLY A 56 -5.93 -9.62 -10.04
CA GLY A 56 -6.48 -10.97 -10.20
C GLY A 56 -5.42 -12.05 -10.35
N VAL A 57 -4.33 -11.74 -11.07
CA VAL A 57 -3.19 -12.66 -11.23
C VAL A 57 -2.38 -12.82 -9.94
N MET A 58 -2.27 -11.74 -9.14
CA MET A 58 -1.44 -11.71 -7.93
C MET A 58 -2.17 -12.20 -6.68
N ALA A 59 -3.51 -12.15 -6.66
CA ALA A 59 -4.31 -12.51 -5.49
C ALA A 59 -4.37 -14.02 -5.29
N GLY A 60 -4.30 -14.46 -4.04
CA GLY A 60 -4.42 -15.87 -3.72
C GLY A 60 -3.73 -16.27 -2.42
N ILE A 61 -3.89 -17.55 -2.08
CA ILE A 61 -3.25 -18.13 -0.91
C ILE A 61 -1.87 -18.64 -1.30
N ASP A 62 -0.90 -18.27 -0.48
CA ASP A 62 0.47 -18.77 -0.56
C ASP A 62 0.86 -19.42 0.77
N ALA A 63 1.25 -20.69 0.72
CA ALA A 63 1.70 -21.41 1.91
C ALA A 63 2.96 -20.82 2.55
N ALA A 64 3.78 -20.09 1.76
CA ALA A 64 4.98 -19.42 2.24
C ALA A 64 4.67 -18.10 2.97
N ASP A 65 3.47 -17.50 2.78
CA ASP A 65 3.01 -16.33 3.54
C ASP A 65 1.70 -16.62 4.29
N PRO A 66 1.77 -16.98 5.58
CA PRO A 66 0.57 -17.30 6.39
C PRO A 66 -0.47 -16.19 6.46
N ALA A 67 -0.11 -14.91 6.19
CA ALA A 67 -1.08 -13.84 6.19
C ALA A 67 -2.12 -13.98 5.08
N THR A 68 -1.80 -14.68 3.99
CA THR A 68 -2.71 -14.90 2.87
C THR A 68 -3.86 -15.87 3.21
N THR A 69 -3.72 -16.66 4.25
CA THR A 69 -4.81 -17.55 4.71
C THR A 69 -6.09 -16.81 5.10
N LYS A 70 -5.96 -15.54 5.51
CA LYS A 70 -7.10 -14.67 5.84
C LYS A 70 -7.96 -14.33 4.62
N SER A 71 -7.40 -14.41 3.42
CA SER A 71 -8.11 -14.15 2.17
C SER A 71 -8.82 -15.38 1.58
N ASN A 72 -8.73 -16.54 2.24
CA ASN A 72 -9.37 -17.76 1.76
C ASN A 72 -10.87 -17.57 1.53
N GLY A 73 -11.33 -17.83 0.30
CA GLY A 73 -12.72 -17.61 -0.12
C GLY A 73 -13.13 -16.13 -0.19
N ARG A 74 -12.17 -15.19 -0.18
CA ARG A 74 -12.42 -13.73 -0.19
C ARG A 74 -11.57 -13.01 -1.24
N PHE A 75 -11.02 -13.71 -2.21
CA PHE A 75 -10.32 -13.12 -3.33
C PHE A 75 -10.93 -13.61 -4.63
N GLU A 76 -10.76 -12.80 -5.68
CA GLU A 76 -11.20 -13.12 -7.03
C GLU A 76 -9.99 -13.31 -7.93
N THR A 77 -10.16 -14.11 -8.97
CA THR A 77 -9.17 -14.26 -10.05
C THR A 77 -9.36 -13.25 -11.17
N ASP A 78 -10.51 -12.58 -11.19
CA ASP A 78 -10.83 -11.52 -12.13
C ASP A 78 -11.52 -10.35 -11.42
N TYR A 79 -10.76 -9.28 -11.17
CA TYR A 79 -11.29 -8.03 -10.59
C TYR A 79 -11.85 -7.09 -11.66
N THR A 80 -11.68 -7.38 -12.95
CA THR A 80 -12.23 -6.52 -14.01
C THR A 80 -13.75 -6.54 -14.04
N GLN A 81 -14.38 -7.58 -13.54
CA GLN A 81 -15.84 -7.72 -13.42
C GLN A 81 -16.49 -6.65 -12.52
N TYR A 82 -15.69 -5.97 -11.67
CA TYR A 82 -16.17 -4.91 -10.77
C TYR A 82 -15.96 -3.50 -11.34
N LEU A 83 -15.43 -3.39 -12.57
CA LEU A 83 -15.21 -2.10 -13.23
C LEU A 83 -16.53 -1.64 -13.87
N GLU A 84 -17.14 -0.65 -13.26
CA GLU A 84 -18.40 -0.08 -13.68
C GLU A 84 -18.25 1.42 -13.99
N ALA A 85 -18.57 1.82 -15.22
CA ALA A 85 -18.42 3.21 -15.66
C ALA A 85 -19.27 4.20 -14.86
N GLN A 86 -20.34 3.75 -14.24
CA GLN A 86 -21.27 4.58 -13.46
C GLN A 86 -21.17 4.34 -11.93
N ALA A 87 -20.09 3.72 -11.47
CA ALA A 87 -19.91 3.40 -10.05
C ALA A 87 -19.92 4.61 -9.10
N LEU A 88 -19.71 5.82 -9.63
CA LEU A 88 -19.79 7.07 -8.86
C LEU A 88 -21.24 7.58 -8.68
N ARG A 89 -22.19 7.12 -9.47
CA ARG A 89 -23.59 7.53 -9.31
C ARG A 89 -24.10 7.08 -7.95
N ASP A 90 -24.65 8.01 -7.19
CA ASP A 90 -25.15 7.79 -5.83
C ASP A 90 -24.09 7.32 -4.79
N ALA A 91 -22.80 7.32 -5.19
CA ALA A 91 -21.71 7.04 -4.27
C ALA A 91 -21.52 8.20 -3.29
N ARG A 92 -21.13 7.88 -2.04
CA ARG A 92 -20.80 8.88 -1.03
C ARG A 92 -19.33 8.87 -0.72
N ILE A 93 -18.63 9.97 -1.07
CA ILE A 93 -17.18 10.12 -0.97
C ILE A 93 -16.83 11.04 0.19
N GLY A 94 -16.13 10.51 1.20
CA GLY A 94 -15.62 11.31 2.32
C GLY A 94 -14.24 11.91 1.99
N VAL A 95 -14.08 13.21 2.18
CA VAL A 95 -12.82 13.92 1.95
C VAL A 95 -12.20 14.35 3.27
N ALA A 96 -11.04 13.79 3.60
CA ALA A 96 -10.27 14.17 4.79
C ALA A 96 -9.44 15.41 4.52
N ARG A 97 -10.04 16.61 4.67
CA ARG A 97 -9.38 17.90 4.45
C ARG A 97 -8.15 18.12 5.33
N ASP A 98 -8.02 17.36 6.42
CA ASP A 98 -6.85 17.39 7.31
C ASP A 98 -5.52 17.09 6.59
N PHE A 99 -5.55 16.51 5.39
CA PHE A 99 -4.36 16.22 4.57
C PHE A 99 -4.10 17.24 3.46
N MET A 100 -4.93 18.26 3.34
CA MET A 100 -4.81 19.30 2.33
C MET A 100 -4.21 20.59 2.94
N GLY A 101 -3.89 21.56 2.12
CA GLY A 101 -3.40 22.88 2.56
C GLY A 101 -1.88 23.00 2.68
N SER A 102 -1.13 21.95 2.31
CA SER A 102 0.34 22.00 2.32
C SER A 102 0.97 22.29 0.96
N ASP A 103 0.24 22.09 -0.12
CA ASP A 103 0.68 22.32 -1.49
C ASP A 103 -0.54 22.69 -2.36
N GLU A 104 -0.59 23.94 -2.79
CA GLU A 104 -1.73 24.49 -3.53
C GLU A 104 -1.93 23.85 -4.90
N GLU A 105 -0.86 23.41 -5.58
CA GLU A 105 -0.95 22.75 -6.89
C GLU A 105 -1.52 21.35 -6.75
N VAL A 106 -1.11 20.61 -5.72
CA VAL A 106 -1.67 19.29 -5.40
C VAL A 106 -3.14 19.42 -5.00
N ASP A 107 -3.46 20.39 -4.14
CA ASP A 107 -4.84 20.62 -3.69
C ASP A 107 -5.75 20.98 -4.88
N TRP A 108 -5.28 21.80 -5.82
CA TRP A 108 -6.03 22.12 -7.04
C TRP A 108 -6.36 20.87 -7.88
N VAL A 109 -5.40 19.97 -8.07
CA VAL A 109 -5.63 18.71 -8.80
C VAL A 109 -6.64 17.81 -8.09
N VAL A 110 -6.55 17.74 -6.75
CA VAL A 110 -7.50 16.97 -5.93
C VAL A 110 -8.91 17.57 -6.04
N GLU A 111 -9.05 18.90 -5.94
CA GLU A 111 -10.36 19.58 -6.07
C GLU A 111 -10.97 19.34 -7.46
N ALA A 112 -10.18 19.40 -8.53
CA ALA A 112 -10.65 19.11 -9.89
C ALA A 112 -11.17 17.65 -10.01
N ALA A 113 -10.48 16.69 -9.35
CA ALA A 113 -10.94 15.32 -9.32
C ALA A 113 -12.25 15.16 -8.51
N LEU A 114 -12.38 15.87 -7.38
CA LEU A 114 -13.61 15.87 -6.58
C LEU A 114 -14.79 16.48 -7.34
N GLU A 115 -14.55 17.52 -8.13
CA GLU A 115 -15.58 18.10 -9.00
C GLU A 115 -16.03 17.10 -10.07
N ALA A 116 -15.09 16.43 -10.74
CA ALA A 116 -15.42 15.39 -11.70
C ALA A 116 -16.22 14.23 -11.06
N MET A 117 -15.96 13.90 -9.78
CA MET A 117 -16.76 12.90 -9.05
C MET A 117 -18.19 13.40 -8.79
N ARG A 118 -18.38 14.70 -8.45
CA ARG A 118 -19.72 15.30 -8.30
C ARG A 118 -20.49 15.30 -9.62
N ASP A 119 -19.84 15.67 -10.70
CA ASP A 119 -20.42 15.67 -12.05
C ASP A 119 -20.84 14.26 -12.48
N ALA A 120 -20.12 13.23 -12.02
CA ALA A 120 -20.48 11.83 -12.23
C ALA A 120 -21.59 11.32 -11.28
N GLY A 121 -22.13 12.16 -10.41
CA GLY A 121 -23.26 11.88 -9.53
C GLY A 121 -22.89 11.44 -8.10
N ALA A 122 -21.64 11.62 -7.67
CA ALA A 122 -21.25 11.31 -6.30
C ALA A 122 -21.62 12.45 -5.31
N GLU A 123 -22.04 12.08 -4.10
CA GLU A 123 -22.12 12.98 -2.97
C GLU A 123 -20.71 13.11 -2.34
N VAL A 124 -20.10 14.29 -2.42
CA VAL A 124 -18.79 14.57 -1.81
C VAL A 124 -18.98 15.30 -0.50
N VAL A 125 -18.55 14.71 0.62
CA VAL A 125 -18.70 15.25 1.96
C VAL A 125 -17.36 15.41 2.67
N ASP A 126 -17.15 16.52 3.34
CA ASP A 126 -15.95 16.71 4.15
C ASP A 126 -16.06 15.88 5.44
N ILE A 127 -15.00 15.16 5.76
CA ILE A 127 -14.87 14.41 7.01
C ILE A 127 -13.70 14.95 7.83
N LYS A 128 -13.78 14.79 9.14
CA LYS A 128 -12.66 15.07 10.06
C LYS A 128 -12.14 13.79 10.66
N LEU A 129 -10.83 13.62 10.67
CA LEU A 129 -10.19 12.52 11.37
C LEU A 129 -10.00 12.87 12.85
N PRO A 130 -10.00 11.88 13.75
CA PRO A 130 -9.72 12.11 15.17
C PRO A 130 -8.34 12.76 15.36
N GLU A 131 -8.26 13.81 16.17
CA GLU A 131 -7.03 14.57 16.42
C GLU A 131 -5.88 13.68 16.92
N TRP A 132 -6.18 12.70 17.79
CA TRP A 132 -5.16 11.76 18.28
C TRP A 132 -4.52 10.96 17.14
N LEU A 133 -5.29 10.61 16.10
CA LEU A 133 -4.77 9.91 14.93
C LEU A 133 -3.82 10.81 14.15
N MET A 134 -4.20 12.07 13.92
CA MET A 134 -3.37 13.04 13.20
C MET A 134 -2.04 13.31 13.91
N THR A 135 -2.06 13.46 15.24
CA THR A 135 -0.89 13.81 16.04
C THR A 135 0.01 12.62 16.39
N SER A 136 -0.55 11.41 16.50
CA SER A 136 0.17 10.25 17.05
C SER A 136 0.52 9.17 16.02
N ARG A 137 -0.12 9.16 14.83
CA ARG A 137 0.08 8.12 13.80
C ARG A 137 1.55 7.85 13.48
N GLY A 138 2.36 8.90 13.34
CA GLY A 138 3.78 8.76 13.00
C GLY A 138 4.62 8.13 14.12
N LYS A 139 4.23 8.31 15.37
CA LYS A 139 4.90 7.70 16.53
C LYS A 139 4.59 6.21 16.60
N PHE A 140 3.31 5.83 16.49
CA PHE A 140 2.89 4.42 16.47
C PHE A 140 3.51 3.67 15.29
N TYR A 141 3.42 4.23 14.10
CA TYR A 141 3.98 3.63 12.89
C TYR A 141 5.48 3.36 13.03
N ARG A 142 6.26 4.33 13.53
CA ARG A 142 7.70 4.16 13.73
C ARG A 142 8.02 3.12 14.80
N ALA A 143 7.32 3.13 15.92
CA ALA A 143 7.56 2.20 17.01
C ALA A 143 7.36 0.74 16.57
N ILE A 144 6.30 0.45 15.84
CA ILE A 144 6.00 -0.88 15.31
C ILE A 144 7.03 -1.27 14.25
N ARG A 145 7.21 -0.43 13.23
CA ARG A 145 8.07 -0.69 12.07
C ARG A 145 9.50 -1.03 12.47
N TYR A 146 10.12 -0.25 13.34
CA TYR A 146 11.51 -0.50 13.72
C TYR A 146 11.68 -1.74 14.60
N ARG A 147 10.68 -2.06 15.41
CA ARG A 147 10.70 -3.27 16.22
C ARG A 147 10.54 -4.51 15.34
N GLU A 148 9.59 -4.50 14.43
CA GLU A 148 9.36 -5.60 13.50
C GLU A 148 10.54 -5.81 12.54
N PHE A 149 11.08 -4.75 11.94
CA PHE A 149 12.25 -4.86 11.07
C PHE A 149 13.40 -5.59 11.77
N ARG A 150 13.69 -5.22 13.00
CA ARG A 150 14.81 -5.81 13.75
C ARG A 150 14.64 -7.32 13.96
N SER A 151 13.44 -7.79 14.18
CA SER A 151 13.17 -9.22 14.40
C SER A 151 12.99 -10.00 13.08
N GLN A 152 12.40 -9.38 12.05
CA GLN A 152 11.97 -10.07 10.83
C GLN A 152 13.04 -10.13 9.75
N ILE A 153 13.99 -9.19 9.75
CA ILE A 153 15.03 -9.13 8.69
C ILE A 153 15.93 -10.36 8.70
N ALA A 154 16.21 -10.96 9.86
CA ALA A 154 17.04 -12.14 9.98
C ALA A 154 16.42 -13.36 9.29
N ASP A 155 15.10 -13.54 9.42
CA ASP A 155 14.36 -14.63 8.77
C ASP A 155 14.46 -14.50 7.24
N TYR A 156 14.28 -13.29 6.71
CA TYR A 156 14.50 -13.03 5.28
C TYR A 156 15.93 -13.30 4.84
N LEU A 157 16.92 -12.82 5.58
CA LEU A 157 18.34 -13.02 5.26
C LEU A 157 18.73 -14.51 5.31
N ALA A 158 18.07 -15.33 6.12
CA ALA A 158 18.28 -16.77 6.15
C ALA A 158 17.94 -17.44 4.81
N THR A 159 17.01 -16.90 4.02
CA THR A 159 16.61 -17.43 2.71
C THR A 159 17.60 -17.07 1.59
N THR A 160 18.53 -16.12 1.81
CA THR A 160 19.50 -15.69 0.80
C THR A 160 20.67 -16.69 0.66
N GLY A 161 21.42 -16.59 -0.44
CA GLY A 161 22.60 -17.44 -0.69
C GLY A 161 23.70 -17.28 0.38
N PRO A 162 24.68 -18.22 0.42
CA PRO A 162 25.70 -18.27 1.49
C PRO A 162 26.61 -17.03 1.55
N ASP A 163 26.78 -16.32 0.42
CA ASP A 163 27.64 -15.14 0.33
C ASP A 163 27.00 -13.86 0.88
N TYR A 164 25.72 -13.91 1.24
CA TYR A 164 24.96 -12.77 1.76
C TYR A 164 24.92 -12.76 3.29
N PRO A 165 24.78 -11.57 3.94
CA PRO A 165 24.67 -11.49 5.39
C PRO A 165 23.44 -12.27 5.88
N LYS A 166 23.59 -12.89 7.06
CA LYS A 166 22.53 -13.71 7.69
C LYS A 166 21.88 -13.02 8.87
N THR A 167 22.50 -11.95 9.37
CA THR A 167 22.01 -11.19 10.51
C THR A 167 21.99 -9.70 10.20
N LEU A 168 21.22 -8.93 10.98
CA LEU A 168 21.20 -7.47 10.87
C LEU A 168 22.59 -6.89 11.18
N GLU A 169 23.30 -7.46 12.16
CA GLU A 169 24.64 -7.03 12.55
C GLU A 169 25.64 -7.20 11.38
N GLU A 170 25.62 -8.34 10.70
CA GLU A 170 26.45 -8.59 9.52
C GLU A 170 26.08 -7.64 8.37
N LEU A 171 24.79 -7.40 8.14
CA LEU A 171 24.32 -6.46 7.14
C LEU A 171 24.86 -5.05 7.40
N VAL A 172 24.72 -4.57 8.65
CA VAL A 172 25.24 -3.26 9.07
C VAL A 172 26.75 -3.18 8.96
N LYS A 173 27.49 -4.23 9.35
CA LYS A 173 28.93 -4.30 9.23
C LYS A 173 29.36 -4.18 7.77
N ARG A 174 28.78 -4.97 6.87
CA ARG A 174 29.10 -4.95 5.43
C ARG A 174 28.74 -3.61 4.75
N SER A 175 27.65 -2.96 5.16
CA SER A 175 27.25 -1.66 4.62
C SER A 175 28.25 -0.54 4.96
N LYS A 176 28.95 -0.62 6.10
CA LYS A 176 29.96 0.35 6.54
C LYS A 176 31.31 0.16 5.82
N THR A 177 31.58 -1.02 5.30
CA THR A 177 32.86 -1.35 4.63
C THR A 177 32.84 -1.07 3.11
N LYS A 178 31.66 -0.90 2.51
CA LYS A 178 31.53 -0.45 1.12
C LYS A 178 31.45 1.08 1.10
N LYS A 179 32.62 1.73 1.05
CA LYS A 179 32.78 3.12 0.64
C LYS A 179 33.17 3.16 -0.83
#